data_50e74da7b05416a6767e67ef1b571639
#
_entry.id   50e74da7b05416a6767e67ef1b571639
#
_cell.length_a   1.000
_cell.length_b   1.000
_cell.length_c   1.000
_cell.angle_alpha   90.00
_cell.angle_beta   90.00
_cell.angle_gamma   90.00
#
_symmetry.space_group_name_H-M   'P 1'
#
loop_
_entity.id
_entity.type
_entity.pdbx_description
1 polymer ?
#
loop_
_entity_poly.entity_id
_entity_poly.type
_entity_poly.pdbx_seq_one_letter_code
_entity_poly.pdbx_strand_id
1 'polypeptide(L)'
;RNLAKNVMDQHGETNCYPHASANVETRGEAVFAARNAIDGVTVNDAHGEWPYESWGINRREDANMRLEFGRKVAVSRIRLYTRADFPHDNWWKQVTIRFSDGSEVVAELEKSEKPHEIVFEERVITELTLEKLKKADDPSPFPALTQIEVYGREAEK
;
A
#
# COMPACT_ATOMS: atom_id res chain seq x y z
N ARG A 1 15.62 -5.35 -4.55
CA ARG A 1 14.58 -6.30 -4.11
C ARG A 1 13.39 -5.56 -3.49
N ASN A 2 12.26 -6.22 -3.41
CA ASN A 2 11.10 -5.68 -2.70
C ASN A 2 11.31 -5.80 -1.19
N LEU A 3 11.50 -4.67 -0.53
CA LEU A 3 11.75 -4.58 0.91
C LEU A 3 10.45 -4.61 1.73
N ALA A 4 9.30 -4.39 1.09
CA ALA A 4 8.00 -4.35 1.75
C ALA A 4 7.37 -5.73 1.94
N LYS A 5 7.74 -6.72 1.13
CA LYS A 5 7.08 -8.02 1.15
C LYS A 5 7.28 -8.76 2.48
N ASN A 6 6.17 -9.10 3.11
CA ASN A 6 6.17 -9.91 4.33
C ASN A 6 4.87 -10.72 4.43
N VAL A 7 4.91 -11.96 3.96
CA VAL A 7 3.74 -12.87 4.03
C VAL A 7 3.40 -13.29 5.47
N MET A 8 4.32 -13.05 6.40
CA MET A 8 4.17 -13.40 7.81
C MET A 8 3.66 -12.25 8.67
N ASP A 9 3.43 -11.06 8.07
CA ASP A 9 2.93 -9.91 8.82
C ASP A 9 1.58 -10.21 9.47
N GLN A 10 1.33 -9.61 10.61
CA GLN A 10 0.13 -9.83 11.41
C GLN A 10 -0.81 -8.63 11.33
N HIS A 11 -2.11 -8.89 11.45
CA HIS A 11 -3.11 -7.84 11.59
C HIS A 11 -3.00 -7.21 12.99
N GLY A 12 -3.02 -5.88 13.05
CA GLY A 12 -2.92 -5.13 14.30
C GLY A 12 -1.47 -4.84 14.71
N GLU A 13 -1.22 -4.78 16.00
CA GLU A 13 0.12 -4.47 16.53
C GLU A 13 1.02 -5.70 16.53
N THR A 14 2.24 -5.54 16.04
CA THR A 14 3.21 -6.64 15.95
C THR A 14 4.64 -6.11 15.88
N ASN A 15 5.58 -6.97 16.22
CA ASN A 15 7.02 -6.76 16.01
C ASN A 15 7.56 -7.53 14.78
N CYS A 16 6.67 -8.03 13.94
CA CYS A 16 7.03 -8.71 12.70
C CYS A 16 7.18 -7.68 11.58
N TYR A 17 8.40 -7.42 11.14
CA TYR A 17 8.69 -6.40 10.13
C TYR A 17 9.14 -6.99 8.79
N PRO A 18 8.88 -6.33 7.65
CA PRO A 18 8.10 -5.10 7.53
C PRO A 18 6.65 -5.28 7.99
N HIS A 19 6.08 -4.23 8.58
CA HIS A 19 4.73 -4.23 9.12
C HIS A 19 3.89 -3.13 8.49
N ALA A 20 2.70 -3.48 8.01
CA ALA A 20 1.72 -2.56 7.49
C ALA A 20 0.59 -2.34 8.48
N SER A 21 0.24 -1.08 8.73
CA SER A 21 -0.89 -0.67 9.55
C SER A 21 -1.63 0.48 8.87
N ALA A 22 -2.87 0.69 9.26
CA ALA A 22 -3.70 1.74 8.67
C ALA A 22 -4.61 2.35 9.73
N ASN A 23 -5.05 3.60 9.50
CA ASN A 23 -6.03 4.25 10.35
C ASN A 23 -7.45 3.73 10.10
N VAL A 24 -7.66 2.99 9.02
CA VAL A 24 -8.93 2.36 8.69
C VAL A 24 -8.72 1.08 7.91
N GLU A 25 -9.54 0.09 8.21
CA GLU A 25 -9.67 -1.17 7.47
C GLU A 25 -11.15 -1.47 7.39
N THR A 26 -11.66 -1.82 6.19
CA THR A 26 -13.10 -2.01 5.99
C THR A 26 -13.67 -2.97 7.04
N ARG A 27 -14.61 -2.48 7.84
CA ARG A 27 -15.28 -3.21 8.95
C ARG A 27 -14.33 -3.80 9.99
N GLY A 28 -13.04 -3.40 10.00
CA GLY A 28 -12.04 -3.99 10.89
C GLY A 28 -11.73 -5.46 10.60
N GLU A 29 -12.10 -5.97 9.43
CA GLU A 29 -11.95 -7.38 9.08
C GLU A 29 -10.57 -7.68 8.49
N ALA A 30 -10.03 -8.86 8.80
CA ALA A 30 -8.75 -9.32 8.26
C ALA A 30 -8.73 -9.38 6.73
N VAL A 31 -9.87 -9.62 6.08
CA VAL A 31 -10.04 -9.61 4.62
C VAL A 31 -9.55 -8.30 3.99
N PHE A 32 -9.68 -7.17 4.70
CA PHE A 32 -9.35 -5.83 4.21
C PHE A 32 -8.21 -5.17 5.01
N ALA A 33 -7.45 -5.94 5.76
CA ALA A 33 -6.36 -5.43 6.58
C ALA A 33 -5.19 -4.90 5.75
N ALA A 34 -4.47 -3.92 6.28
CA ALA A 34 -3.31 -3.31 5.62
C ALA A 34 -2.23 -4.33 5.24
N ARG A 35 -2.01 -5.38 6.07
CA ARG A 35 -1.03 -6.43 5.79
C ARG A 35 -1.27 -7.13 4.44
N ASN A 36 -2.50 -7.12 3.94
CA ASN A 36 -2.85 -7.74 2.66
C ASN A 36 -2.17 -7.04 1.48
N ALA A 37 -1.70 -5.81 1.67
CA ALA A 37 -1.00 -5.04 0.66
C ALA A 37 0.51 -5.36 0.58
N ILE A 38 1.04 -6.20 1.44
CA ILE A 38 2.47 -6.57 1.45
C ILE A 38 2.71 -8.09 1.43
N ASP A 39 1.69 -8.88 1.19
CA ASP A 39 1.78 -10.36 1.17
C ASP A 39 2.34 -10.94 -0.14
N GLY A 40 2.50 -10.11 -1.17
CA GLY A 40 3.03 -10.54 -2.46
C GLY A 40 1.97 -10.96 -3.48
N VAL A 41 0.69 -10.90 -3.13
CA VAL A 41 -0.41 -11.20 -4.05
C VAL A 41 -0.75 -9.96 -4.88
N THR A 42 -0.59 -10.03 -6.19
CA THR A 42 -0.76 -8.88 -7.09
C THR A 42 -1.99 -8.98 -7.99
N VAL A 43 -2.71 -10.10 -7.98
CA VAL A 43 -3.90 -10.36 -8.78
C VAL A 43 -5.07 -10.66 -7.86
N ASN A 44 -6.25 -10.10 -8.17
CA ASN A 44 -7.47 -10.27 -7.38
C ASN A 44 -8.43 -11.22 -8.10
N ASP A 45 -8.81 -12.31 -7.44
CA ASP A 45 -9.80 -13.27 -7.95
C ASP A 45 -11.17 -13.08 -7.30
N ALA A 46 -11.23 -12.73 -6.03
CA ALA A 46 -12.45 -12.67 -5.27
C ALA A 46 -12.35 -11.74 -4.06
N HIS A 47 -13.50 -11.50 -3.42
CA HIS A 47 -13.58 -10.84 -2.12
C HIS A 47 -13.82 -11.88 -1.03
N GLY A 48 -13.11 -11.73 0.08
CA GLY A 48 -13.41 -12.45 1.31
C GLY A 48 -12.90 -13.89 1.38
N GLU A 49 -12.20 -14.36 0.37
CA GLU A 49 -11.59 -15.69 0.37
C GLU A 49 -10.07 -15.60 0.60
N TRP A 50 -9.52 -16.61 1.23
CA TRP A 50 -8.07 -16.69 1.42
C TRP A 50 -7.38 -17.12 0.11
N PRO A 51 -6.24 -16.53 -0.29
CA PRO A 51 -5.54 -15.43 0.38
C PRO A 51 -6.28 -14.10 0.22
N TYR A 52 -6.28 -13.29 1.29
CA TYR A 52 -6.85 -11.96 1.27
C TYR A 52 -6.00 -11.05 0.39
N GLU A 53 -6.65 -10.30 -0.52
CA GLU A 53 -5.96 -9.72 -1.67
C GLU A 53 -5.82 -8.21 -1.66
N SER A 54 -6.37 -7.51 -0.65
CA SER A 54 -6.30 -6.05 -0.64
C SER A 54 -6.50 -5.42 0.74
N TRP A 55 -6.03 -4.18 0.86
CA TRP A 55 -6.38 -3.28 1.95
C TRP A 55 -7.58 -2.42 1.53
N GLY A 56 -8.67 -2.48 2.29
CA GLY A 56 -9.89 -1.73 2.06
C GLY A 56 -10.03 -0.54 3.01
N ILE A 57 -10.39 0.62 2.48
CA ILE A 57 -10.44 1.88 3.24
C ILE A 57 -11.82 2.26 3.77
N ASN A 58 -12.84 1.44 3.57
CA ASN A 58 -14.20 1.69 4.05
C ASN A 58 -14.75 3.08 3.69
N ARG A 59 -14.52 3.57 2.47
CA ARG A 59 -14.94 4.88 1.94
C ARG A 59 -14.31 6.11 2.63
N ARG A 60 -13.36 5.95 3.54
CA ARG A 60 -12.75 7.09 4.23
C ARG A 60 -11.81 7.87 3.30
N GLU A 61 -12.03 9.18 3.22
CA GLU A 61 -11.17 10.08 2.41
C GLU A 61 -9.84 10.38 3.09
N ASP A 62 -9.77 10.28 4.41
CA ASP A 62 -8.55 10.50 5.20
C ASP A 62 -7.77 9.20 5.48
N ALA A 63 -8.07 8.12 4.76
CA ALA A 63 -7.39 6.85 4.93
C ALA A 63 -5.89 6.98 4.65
N ASN A 64 -5.08 6.35 5.49
CA ASN A 64 -3.65 6.23 5.27
C ASN A 64 -3.15 4.86 5.72
N MET A 65 -2.06 4.42 5.11
CA MET A 65 -1.38 3.18 5.44
C MET A 65 0.08 3.50 5.76
N ARG A 66 0.54 3.01 6.90
CA ARG A 66 1.92 3.12 7.35
C ARG A 66 2.63 1.80 7.14
N LEU A 67 3.81 1.85 6.56
CA LEU A 67 4.67 0.70 6.36
C LEU A 67 5.98 0.92 7.12
N GLU A 68 6.18 0.10 8.13
CA GLU A 68 7.36 0.15 8.99
C GLU A 68 8.33 -0.96 8.59
N PHE A 69 9.58 -0.61 8.29
CA PHE A 69 10.58 -1.59 7.88
C PHE A 69 11.30 -2.23 9.07
N GLY A 70 11.23 -1.61 10.25
CA GLY A 70 11.93 -2.09 11.44
C GLY A 70 13.44 -1.87 11.42
N ARG A 71 13.95 -1.19 10.40
CA ARG A 71 15.37 -0.89 10.19
C ARG A 71 15.54 0.21 9.16
N LYS A 72 16.73 0.72 9.00
CA LYS A 72 17.03 1.69 7.93
C LYS A 72 17.17 0.98 6.59
N VAL A 73 16.49 1.50 5.59
CA VAL A 73 16.56 1.03 4.20
C VAL A 73 16.76 2.21 3.27
N ALA A 74 17.48 1.99 2.17
CA ALA A 74 17.64 2.98 1.11
C ALA A 74 16.72 2.62 -0.04
N VAL A 75 15.75 3.47 -0.33
CA VAL A 75 14.68 3.18 -1.29
C VAL A 75 14.69 4.18 -2.45
N SER A 76 14.34 3.73 -3.65
CA SER A 76 14.33 4.56 -4.85
C SER A 76 13.19 4.27 -5.82
N ARG A 77 12.37 3.26 -5.56
CA ARG A 77 11.26 2.89 -6.43
C ARG A 77 10.14 2.23 -5.64
N ILE A 78 8.91 2.58 -5.98
CA ILE A 78 7.70 1.96 -5.42
C ILE A 78 6.81 1.53 -6.57
N ARG A 79 6.15 0.37 -6.42
CA ARG A 79 5.07 -0.08 -7.30
C ARG A 79 3.80 -0.21 -6.51
N LEU A 80 2.70 0.33 -7.06
CA LEU A 80 1.36 0.24 -6.48
C LEU A 80 0.46 -0.56 -7.42
N TYR A 81 -0.25 -1.52 -6.86
CA TYR A 81 -1.27 -2.30 -7.55
C TYR A 81 -2.62 -1.97 -6.92
N THR A 82 -3.57 -1.48 -7.73
CA THR A 82 -4.92 -1.15 -7.27
C THR A 82 -5.93 -2.15 -7.81
N ARG A 83 -7.14 -2.17 -7.24
CA ARG A 83 -8.22 -3.07 -7.69
C ARG A 83 -9.05 -2.49 -8.83
N ALA A 84 -8.46 -1.68 -9.68
CA ALA A 84 -9.14 -1.02 -10.79
C ALA A 84 -9.74 -1.97 -11.85
N ASP A 85 -9.35 -3.22 -11.81
CA ASP A 85 -9.87 -4.31 -12.65
C ASP A 85 -11.20 -4.88 -12.16
N PHE A 86 -11.59 -4.63 -10.92
CA PHE A 86 -12.82 -5.15 -10.34
C PHE A 86 -14.00 -4.23 -10.71
N PRO A 87 -15.13 -4.78 -11.23
CA PRO A 87 -16.20 -3.93 -11.79
C PRO A 87 -16.84 -2.95 -10.82
N HIS A 88 -16.78 -3.20 -9.53
CA HIS A 88 -17.38 -2.36 -8.50
C HIS A 88 -16.37 -1.67 -7.59
N ASP A 89 -15.08 -1.74 -7.89
CA ASP A 89 -14.04 -1.04 -7.15
C ASP A 89 -13.61 0.23 -7.89
N ASN A 90 -13.40 1.29 -7.14
CA ASN A 90 -12.83 2.54 -7.63
C ASN A 90 -11.30 2.46 -7.58
N TRP A 91 -10.65 3.54 -7.94
CA TRP A 91 -9.19 3.68 -7.94
C TRP A 91 -8.82 5.09 -7.49
N TRP A 92 -7.57 5.28 -7.11
CA TRP A 92 -7.07 6.61 -6.76
C TRP A 92 -6.37 7.21 -7.96
N LYS A 93 -6.77 8.43 -8.33
CA LYS A 93 -6.11 9.18 -9.41
C LYS A 93 -4.82 9.86 -8.95
N GLN A 94 -4.66 10.06 -7.64
CA GLN A 94 -3.45 10.65 -7.06
C GLN A 94 -3.26 10.10 -5.65
N VAL A 95 -2.00 9.84 -5.31
CA VAL A 95 -1.59 9.44 -3.95
C VAL A 95 -0.36 10.22 -3.55
N THR A 96 -0.13 10.36 -2.24
CA THR A 96 1.08 10.96 -1.70
C THR A 96 1.80 9.91 -0.85
N ILE A 97 3.11 9.79 -1.03
CA ILE A 97 3.97 8.94 -0.21
C ILE A 97 4.85 9.86 0.61
N ARG A 98 4.69 9.81 1.93
CA ARG A 98 5.50 10.57 2.85
C ARG A 98 6.51 9.64 3.51
N PHE A 99 7.76 10.06 3.53
CA PHE A 99 8.86 9.29 4.08
C PHE A 99 9.25 9.77 5.48
N SER A 100 9.86 8.87 6.25
CA SER A 100 10.29 9.20 7.62
C SER A 100 11.39 10.26 7.70
N ASP A 101 12.05 10.57 6.59
CA ASP A 101 13.01 11.68 6.50
C ASP A 101 12.34 13.06 6.34
N GLY A 102 11.00 13.12 6.31
CA GLY A 102 10.22 14.34 6.15
C GLY A 102 9.91 14.71 4.70
N SER A 103 10.47 14.01 3.73
CA SER A 103 10.20 14.25 2.31
C SER A 103 8.94 13.52 1.84
N GLU A 104 8.41 13.93 0.68
CA GLU A 104 7.24 13.29 0.09
C GLU A 104 7.33 13.24 -1.44
N VAL A 105 6.59 12.29 -2.02
CA VAL A 105 6.40 12.17 -3.47
C VAL A 105 4.90 12.09 -3.75
N VAL A 106 4.42 12.91 -4.69
CA VAL A 106 3.05 12.87 -5.17
C VAL A 106 3.03 12.14 -6.50
N ALA A 107 2.18 11.13 -6.63
CA ALA A 107 2.11 10.30 -7.83
C ALA A 107 0.70 10.33 -8.43
N GLU A 108 0.64 10.50 -9.75
CA GLU A 108 -0.59 10.34 -10.53
C GLU A 108 -0.73 8.88 -10.94
N LEU A 109 -1.93 8.32 -10.77
CA LEU A 109 -2.23 6.95 -11.14
C LEU A 109 -3.27 6.91 -12.26
N GLU A 110 -3.35 5.76 -12.93
CA GLU A 110 -4.33 5.50 -13.98
C GLU A 110 -5.23 4.34 -13.56
N LYS A 111 -6.40 4.23 -14.21
CA LYS A 111 -7.29 3.08 -13.99
C LYS A 111 -6.68 1.84 -14.64
N SER A 112 -5.95 1.06 -13.87
CA SER A 112 -5.26 -0.15 -14.36
C SER A 112 -4.97 -1.11 -13.22
N GLU A 113 -5.08 -2.40 -13.49
CA GLU A 113 -4.64 -3.49 -12.60
C GLU A 113 -3.12 -3.70 -12.65
N LYS A 114 -2.46 -3.11 -13.66
CA LYS A 114 -1.00 -3.22 -13.82
C LYS A 114 -0.29 -2.35 -12.80
N PRO A 115 0.98 -2.66 -12.47
CA PRO A 115 1.73 -1.89 -11.51
C PRO A 115 1.95 -0.45 -12.00
N HIS A 116 1.77 0.49 -11.07
CA HIS A 116 2.14 1.89 -11.27
C HIS A 116 3.53 2.09 -10.67
N GLU A 117 4.51 2.39 -11.50
CA GLU A 117 5.88 2.62 -11.03
C GLU A 117 6.12 4.08 -10.68
N ILE A 118 6.69 4.30 -9.49
CA ILE A 118 7.06 5.60 -8.98
C ILE A 118 8.56 5.56 -8.69
N VAL A 119 9.35 6.32 -9.45
CA VAL A 119 10.80 6.37 -9.33
C VAL A 119 11.21 7.73 -8.78
N PHE A 120 12.13 7.74 -7.83
CA PHE A 120 12.60 8.97 -7.16
C PHE A 120 14.05 8.82 -6.72
N GLU A 121 14.67 9.92 -6.28
CA GLU A 121 16.02 9.89 -5.73
C GLU A 121 16.08 9.02 -4.47
N GLU A 122 17.14 8.23 -4.34
CA GLU A 122 17.33 7.33 -3.20
C GLU A 122 17.20 8.08 -1.88
N ARG A 123 16.45 7.51 -0.95
CA ARG A 123 16.20 8.05 0.39
C ARG A 123 16.42 6.96 1.43
N VAL A 124 17.07 7.34 2.53
CA VAL A 124 17.25 6.44 3.67
C VAL A 124 16.12 6.68 4.66
N ILE A 125 15.32 5.66 4.90
CA ILE A 125 14.10 5.74 5.70
C ILE A 125 13.96 4.53 6.63
N THR A 126 13.11 4.67 7.65
CA THR A 126 12.69 3.54 8.50
C THR A 126 11.22 3.19 8.28
N GLU A 127 10.45 4.12 7.72
CA GLU A 127 9.02 3.93 7.41
C GLU A 127 8.57 4.89 6.32
N LEU A 128 7.42 4.56 5.73
CA LEU A 128 6.70 5.46 4.83
C LEU A 128 5.20 5.39 5.12
N THR A 129 4.48 6.43 4.69
CA THR A 129 3.02 6.48 4.79
C THR A 129 2.44 6.80 3.43
N LEU A 130 1.50 5.97 2.99
CA LEU A 130 0.67 6.22 1.81
C LEU A 130 -0.55 6.99 2.30
N GLU A 131 -0.73 8.23 1.82
CA GLU A 131 -1.77 9.13 2.32
C GLU A 131 -2.29 10.05 1.22
N LYS A 132 -3.25 10.90 1.56
CA LYS A 132 -3.90 11.84 0.63
C LYS A 132 -4.36 11.12 -0.63
N LEU A 133 -5.10 10.04 -0.42
CA LEU A 133 -5.59 9.16 -1.47
C LEU A 133 -6.78 9.83 -2.15
N LYS A 134 -6.57 10.37 -3.35
CA LYS A 134 -7.61 11.06 -4.09
C LYS A 134 -8.32 10.09 -5.02
N LYS A 135 -9.55 9.79 -4.68
CA LYS A 135 -10.44 8.91 -5.43
C LYS A 135 -10.76 9.49 -6.81
N ALA A 136 -10.85 8.63 -7.82
CA ALA A 136 -11.29 9.02 -9.15
C ALA A 136 -12.82 9.23 -9.19
N ASP A 137 -13.29 9.96 -10.22
CA ASP A 137 -14.71 10.15 -10.50
C ASP A 137 -15.30 8.88 -11.16
N ASP A 138 -15.47 7.85 -10.34
CA ASP A 138 -15.99 6.55 -10.75
C ASP A 138 -17.25 6.27 -9.90
N PRO A 139 -18.28 5.60 -10.45
CA PRO A 139 -19.50 5.28 -9.69
C PRO A 139 -19.25 4.48 -8.42
N SER A 140 -18.22 3.64 -8.39
CA SER A 140 -17.89 2.87 -7.20
C SER A 140 -17.29 3.74 -6.10
N PRO A 141 -17.76 3.60 -4.84
CA PRO A 141 -17.17 4.32 -3.70
C PRO A 141 -16.02 3.57 -3.01
N PHE A 142 -15.55 2.43 -3.55
CA PHE A 142 -14.67 1.50 -2.86
C PHE A 142 -13.29 1.32 -3.52
N PRO A 143 -12.37 2.31 -3.44
CA PRO A 143 -11.00 2.07 -3.86
C PRO A 143 -10.29 1.16 -2.86
N ALA A 144 -9.39 0.33 -3.35
CA ALA A 144 -8.59 -0.57 -2.52
C ALA A 144 -7.20 -0.77 -3.12
N LEU A 145 -6.23 -1.04 -2.25
CA LEU A 145 -4.85 -1.33 -2.62
C LEU A 145 -4.62 -2.84 -2.58
N THR A 146 -4.27 -3.41 -3.72
CA THR A 146 -3.92 -4.84 -3.81
C THR A 146 -2.55 -5.10 -3.23
N GLN A 147 -1.55 -4.30 -3.64
CA GLN A 147 -0.17 -4.52 -3.22
C GLN A 147 0.63 -3.22 -3.29
N ILE A 148 1.57 -3.06 -2.37
CA ILE A 148 2.65 -2.09 -2.44
C ILE A 148 3.98 -2.85 -2.42
N GLU A 149 4.84 -2.52 -3.38
CA GLU A 149 6.21 -3.02 -3.43
C GLU A 149 7.17 -1.85 -3.32
N VAL A 150 8.19 -2.01 -2.49
CA VAL A 150 9.20 -0.96 -2.25
C VAL A 150 10.57 -1.52 -2.58
N TYR A 151 11.24 -0.92 -3.55
CA TYR A 151 12.52 -1.40 -4.06
C TYR A 151 13.67 -0.55 -3.58
N GLY A 152 14.70 -1.23 -3.13
CA GLY A 152 15.90 -0.62 -2.62
C GLY A 152 16.86 -1.65 -2.03
N ARG A 153 17.64 -1.21 -1.08
CA ARG A 153 18.66 -2.01 -0.40
C ARG A 153 18.70 -1.70 1.08
N GLU A 154 19.34 -2.58 1.84
CA GLU A 154 19.66 -2.28 3.23
C GLU A 154 20.54 -1.03 3.28
N ALA A 155 20.23 -0.10 4.18
CA ALA A 155 21.11 1.05 4.39
C ALA A 155 22.31 0.64 5.24
N GLU A 156 23.45 1.21 4.93
CA GLU A 156 24.65 1.04 5.74
C GLU A 156 24.46 1.70 7.11
N LYS A 157 25.02 1.06 8.10
CA LYS A 157 24.97 1.58 9.48
C LYS A 157 25.83 2.84 9.66
#